data_b8dcc79d33ae0fa0f60290f17b4f2899
#
_entry.id   b8dcc79d33ae0fa0f60290f17b4f2899
#
_cell.length_a   1.000
_cell.length_b   1.000
_cell.length_c   1.000
_cell.angle_alpha   90.00
_cell.angle_beta   90.00
_cell.angle_gamma   90.00
#
_symmetry.space_group_name_H-M   'P 1'
#
loop_
_entity.id
_entity.type
_entity.pdbx_description
1 polymer ?
#
loop_
_entity_poly.entity_id
_entity_poly.type
_entity_poly.pdbx_seq_one_letter_code
_entity_poly.pdbx_strand_id
1 'polypeptide(L)'
;VTQFTVGLAYQDQPGALNESISDVFASMAKQRALGQTAAEADWLIGEGLFMPGINARALRSMKEPGTAYDDPQIGRDLQVGSMADYVYTNDDSGGVHINSGIPNRAFVLAALDIGGASWEKAGQVWYDTLVHGELSAQASFGSFARATLDSASRLFPDDASIAQKLNAAWVEVGLLQAQPADLSGGQPVEASS
;
A
#
# COMPACT_ATOMS: atom_id res chain seq x y z
N VAL A 1 -7.06 -14.69 1.32
CA VAL A 1 -7.57 -13.94 0.15
C VAL A 1 -6.76 -14.32 -1.08
N THR A 2 -5.46 -14.04 -1.13
CA THR A 2 -4.57 -14.19 -2.30
C THR A 2 -4.57 -15.58 -2.93
N GLN A 3 -4.60 -16.66 -2.13
CA GLN A 3 -4.61 -18.05 -2.61
C GLN A 3 -5.83 -18.37 -3.49
N PHE A 4 -6.98 -17.75 -3.22
CA PHE A 4 -8.25 -18.01 -3.92
C PHE A 4 -8.61 -16.92 -4.95
N THR A 5 -7.71 -15.97 -5.19
CA THR A 5 -7.84 -14.92 -6.20
C THR A 5 -6.68 -15.01 -7.20
N VAL A 6 -5.66 -14.19 -7.06
CA VAL A 6 -4.50 -14.14 -7.98
C VAL A 6 -3.58 -15.35 -7.85
N GLY A 7 -3.49 -15.98 -6.68
CA GLY A 7 -2.57 -17.09 -6.42
C GLY A 7 -1.10 -16.65 -6.49
N LEU A 8 -0.76 -15.51 -5.90
CA LEU A 8 0.60 -14.95 -5.93
C LEU A 8 1.65 -15.96 -5.46
N ALA A 9 2.72 -16.11 -6.24
CA ALA A 9 3.86 -16.93 -5.85
C ALA A 9 4.53 -16.36 -4.59
N TYR A 10 4.94 -17.24 -3.67
CA TYR A 10 5.56 -16.80 -2.41
C TYR A 10 7.08 -16.64 -2.58
N GLN A 11 7.47 -15.73 -3.45
CA GLN A 11 8.86 -15.41 -3.78
C GLN A 11 8.95 -13.97 -4.29
N ASP A 12 10.02 -13.22 -3.94
CA ASP A 12 10.32 -11.87 -4.43
C ASP A 12 9.11 -10.90 -4.33
N GLN A 13 8.87 -10.07 -5.34
CA GLN A 13 7.78 -9.08 -5.33
C GLN A 13 6.38 -9.70 -5.21
N PRO A 14 6.02 -10.79 -5.91
CA PRO A 14 4.73 -11.44 -5.70
C PRO A 14 4.52 -11.90 -4.26
N GLY A 15 5.57 -12.45 -3.63
CA GLY A 15 5.54 -12.88 -2.23
C GLY A 15 5.39 -11.69 -1.28
N ALA A 16 6.11 -10.60 -1.52
CA ALA A 16 5.98 -9.37 -0.75
C ALA A 16 4.58 -8.72 -0.92
N LEU A 17 3.97 -8.79 -2.10
CA LEU A 17 2.55 -8.42 -2.31
C LEU A 17 1.61 -9.28 -1.47
N ASN A 18 1.85 -10.60 -1.42
CA ASN A 18 1.04 -11.52 -0.62
C ASN A 18 1.06 -11.14 0.88
N GLU A 19 2.24 -10.84 1.42
CA GLU A 19 2.42 -10.35 2.79
C GLU A 19 1.71 -9.01 3.01
N SER A 20 1.92 -8.05 2.12
CA SER A 20 1.27 -6.74 2.20
C SER A 20 -0.25 -6.83 2.16
N ILE A 21 -0.80 -7.64 1.27
CA ILE A 21 -2.26 -7.83 1.17
C ILE A 21 -2.80 -8.39 2.49
N SER A 22 -2.08 -9.29 3.14
CA SER A 22 -2.47 -9.82 4.46
C SER A 22 -2.49 -8.73 5.52
N ASP A 23 -1.46 -7.88 5.57
CA ASP A 23 -1.39 -6.74 6.48
C ASP A 23 -2.49 -5.70 6.21
N VAL A 24 -2.74 -5.37 4.94
CA VAL A 24 -3.79 -4.42 4.53
C VAL A 24 -5.16 -4.89 5.01
N PHE A 25 -5.52 -6.14 4.74
CA PHE A 25 -6.83 -6.68 5.18
C PHE A 25 -6.93 -6.80 6.70
N ALA A 26 -5.84 -7.17 7.39
CA ALA A 26 -5.80 -7.23 8.85
C ALA A 26 -5.99 -5.82 9.46
N SER A 27 -5.30 -4.82 8.91
CA SER A 27 -5.43 -3.42 9.34
C SER A 27 -6.85 -2.89 9.13
N MET A 28 -7.43 -3.11 7.95
CA MET A 28 -8.82 -2.71 7.68
C MET A 28 -9.82 -3.38 8.63
N ALA A 29 -9.64 -4.67 8.93
CA ALA A 29 -10.49 -5.40 9.88
C ALA A 29 -10.38 -4.82 11.30
N LYS A 30 -9.15 -4.50 11.77
CA LYS A 30 -8.90 -3.82 13.05
C LYS A 30 -9.59 -2.46 13.10
N GLN A 31 -9.37 -1.62 12.09
CA GLN A 31 -9.96 -0.29 12.00
C GLN A 31 -11.47 -0.34 12.01
N ARG A 32 -12.08 -1.25 11.24
CA ARG A 32 -13.53 -1.44 11.22
C ARG A 32 -14.08 -1.86 12.58
N ALA A 33 -13.42 -2.79 13.26
CA ALA A 33 -13.83 -3.25 14.59
C ALA A 33 -13.76 -2.12 15.63
N LEU A 34 -12.82 -1.18 15.48
CA LEU A 34 -12.63 -0.03 16.36
C LEU A 34 -13.42 1.22 15.91
N GLY A 35 -14.07 1.18 14.74
CA GLY A 35 -14.81 2.33 14.19
C GLY A 35 -13.91 3.49 13.77
N GLN A 36 -12.64 3.21 13.41
CA GLN A 36 -11.64 4.23 13.08
C GLN A 36 -11.68 4.60 11.60
N THR A 37 -11.50 5.87 11.31
CA THR A 37 -11.11 6.35 9.97
C THR A 37 -9.63 6.05 9.69
N ALA A 38 -9.21 6.21 8.44
CA ALA A 38 -7.80 6.10 8.05
C ALA A 38 -6.88 7.06 8.84
N ALA A 39 -7.39 8.27 9.15
CA ALA A 39 -6.63 9.28 9.90
C ALA A 39 -6.47 8.95 11.39
N GLU A 40 -7.41 8.20 11.97
CA GLU A 40 -7.40 7.80 13.38
C GLU A 40 -6.64 6.51 13.63
N ALA A 41 -6.39 5.72 12.59
CA ALA A 41 -5.71 4.43 12.69
C ALA A 41 -4.23 4.59 13.03
N ASP A 42 -3.71 3.68 13.84
CA ASP A 42 -2.29 3.61 14.20
C ASP A 42 -1.43 2.97 13.09
N TRP A 43 -2.04 2.21 12.19
CA TRP A 43 -1.38 1.48 11.12
C TRP A 43 -0.32 0.48 11.59
N LEU A 44 -0.49 -0.04 12.81
CA LEU A 44 0.39 -1.03 13.41
C LEU A 44 -0.16 -2.46 13.24
N ILE A 45 0.73 -3.36 12.87
CA ILE A 45 0.46 -4.80 12.78
C ILE A 45 1.14 -5.51 13.96
N GLY A 46 0.37 -6.25 14.73
CA GLY A 46 0.89 -7.00 15.88
C GLY A 46 1.25 -6.10 17.06
N GLU A 47 0.51 -5.02 17.29
CA GLU A 47 0.60 -4.22 18.50
C GLU A 47 0.33 -5.09 19.74
N GLY A 48 1.12 -4.91 20.80
CA GLY A 48 0.98 -5.63 22.07
C GLY A 48 1.48 -7.09 22.05
N LEU A 49 2.14 -7.56 20.99
CA LEU A 49 2.71 -8.90 20.92
C LEU A 49 3.97 -9.07 21.75
N PHE A 50 4.73 -8.01 21.99
CA PHE A 50 5.99 -8.07 22.69
C PHE A 50 5.82 -7.95 24.19
N MET A 51 6.68 -8.63 24.92
CA MET A 51 6.68 -8.59 26.39
C MET A 51 7.14 -7.21 26.90
N PRO A 52 6.71 -6.81 28.10
CA PRO A 52 7.22 -5.61 28.75
C PRO A 52 8.75 -5.61 28.84
N GLY A 53 9.37 -4.47 28.50
CA GLY A 53 10.82 -4.31 28.50
C GLY A 53 11.49 -4.49 27.14
N ILE A 54 10.77 -4.92 26.12
CA ILE A 54 11.23 -4.90 24.73
C ILE A 54 10.90 -3.55 24.11
N ASN A 55 11.87 -2.92 23.45
CA ASN A 55 11.67 -1.66 22.72
C ASN A 55 11.01 -1.90 21.37
N ALA A 56 9.71 -2.21 21.41
CA ALA A 56 8.90 -2.51 20.24
C ALA A 56 7.47 -1.98 20.44
N ARG A 57 6.95 -1.28 19.43
CA ARG A 57 5.56 -0.84 19.38
C ARG A 57 4.65 -1.93 18.79
N ALA A 58 5.16 -2.63 17.79
CA ALA A 58 4.43 -3.62 17.01
C ALA A 58 5.42 -4.50 16.23
N LEU A 59 4.90 -5.51 15.55
CA LEU A 59 5.67 -6.34 14.63
C LEU A 59 6.06 -5.56 13.36
N ARG A 60 5.15 -4.73 12.84
CA ARG A 60 5.37 -3.86 11.66
C ARG A 60 4.61 -2.54 11.80
N SER A 61 5.11 -1.50 11.13
CA SER A 61 4.41 -0.23 10.91
C SER A 61 4.13 -0.07 9.42
N MET A 62 2.87 -0.12 9.02
CA MET A 62 2.49 0.09 7.61
C MET A 62 2.72 1.53 7.16
N LYS A 63 2.60 2.49 8.07
CA LYS A 63 2.78 3.94 7.80
C LYS A 63 4.25 4.32 7.69
N GLU A 64 5.07 3.75 8.57
CA GLU A 64 6.49 4.03 8.70
C GLU A 64 7.29 2.72 8.75
N PRO A 65 7.41 1.99 7.62
CA PRO A 65 8.16 0.74 7.59
C PRO A 65 9.58 0.92 8.11
N GLY A 66 10.08 -0.06 8.87
CA GLY A 66 11.41 -0.01 9.48
C GLY A 66 11.45 0.69 10.85
N THR A 67 10.31 1.06 11.44
CA THR A 67 10.25 1.80 12.72
C THR A 67 9.47 1.08 13.83
N ALA A 68 9.00 -0.14 13.58
CA ALA A 68 8.14 -0.82 14.54
C ALA A 68 8.88 -1.26 15.80
N TYR A 69 10.16 -1.62 15.70
CA TYR A 69 11.01 -2.01 16.82
C TYR A 69 12.49 -1.75 16.54
N ASP A 70 13.24 -1.48 17.61
CA ASP A 70 14.70 -1.43 17.64
C ASP A 70 15.14 -1.82 19.05
N ASP A 71 15.54 -3.08 19.24
CA ASP A 71 15.82 -3.66 20.56
C ASP A 71 17.02 -4.63 20.49
N PRO A 72 17.95 -4.58 21.46
CA PRO A 72 19.12 -5.44 21.46
C PRO A 72 18.83 -6.94 21.49
N GLN A 73 17.66 -7.37 21.96
CA GLN A 73 17.29 -8.78 22.09
C GLN A 73 16.65 -9.34 20.80
N ILE A 74 15.92 -8.52 20.05
CA ILE A 74 15.18 -8.95 18.87
C ILE A 74 15.68 -8.29 17.57
N GLY A 75 16.65 -7.36 17.66
CA GLY A 75 17.15 -6.61 16.52
C GLY A 75 16.26 -5.41 16.16
N ARG A 76 16.38 -4.95 14.92
CA ARG A 76 15.60 -3.83 14.39
C ARG A 76 14.67 -4.28 13.28
N ASP A 77 13.58 -3.54 13.11
CA ASP A 77 12.68 -3.69 11.97
C ASP A 77 13.43 -3.38 10.67
N LEU A 78 13.47 -4.37 9.77
CA LEU A 78 14.20 -4.28 8.49
C LEU A 78 13.30 -3.86 7.32
N GLN A 79 12.00 -3.63 7.54
CA GLN A 79 11.10 -3.25 6.46
C GLN A 79 11.54 -1.95 5.79
N VAL A 80 11.34 -1.90 4.47
CA VAL A 80 11.61 -0.73 3.65
C VAL A 80 10.30 -0.15 3.10
N GLY A 81 10.22 1.17 2.97
CA GLY A 81 9.02 1.88 2.54
C GLY A 81 9.08 2.50 1.16
N SER A 82 10.18 2.28 0.39
CA SER A 82 10.38 2.85 -0.94
C SER A 82 11.14 1.88 -1.84
N MET A 83 10.88 1.93 -3.14
CA MET A 83 11.65 1.18 -4.14
C MET A 83 13.13 1.58 -4.20
N ALA A 84 13.47 2.79 -3.76
CA ALA A 84 14.86 3.23 -3.66
C ALA A 84 15.66 2.37 -2.65
N ASP A 85 14.98 1.81 -1.66
CA ASP A 85 15.57 0.99 -0.59
C ASP A 85 15.28 -0.50 -0.77
N TYR A 86 14.75 -0.94 -1.93
CA TYR A 86 14.39 -2.33 -2.19
C TYR A 86 15.54 -3.27 -1.92
N VAL A 87 15.32 -4.31 -1.13
CA VAL A 87 16.33 -5.29 -0.73
C VAL A 87 16.32 -6.49 -1.64
N TYR A 88 17.43 -6.69 -2.38
CA TYR A 88 17.70 -7.88 -3.16
C TYR A 88 18.41 -8.91 -2.28
N THR A 89 17.78 -10.03 -2.01
CA THR A 89 18.34 -11.10 -1.18
C THR A 89 17.80 -12.46 -1.63
N ASN A 90 18.54 -13.53 -1.30
CA ASN A 90 18.06 -14.90 -1.46
C ASN A 90 17.41 -15.43 -0.17
N ASP A 91 17.61 -14.73 0.94
CA ASP A 91 16.96 -15.04 2.21
C ASP A 91 15.50 -14.58 2.20
N ASP A 92 14.70 -15.08 3.15
CA ASP A 92 13.32 -14.68 3.33
C ASP A 92 12.49 -14.74 2.03
N SER A 93 12.68 -15.82 1.23
CA SER A 93 12.03 -15.98 -0.07
C SER A 93 12.18 -14.75 -0.99
N GLY A 94 13.37 -14.14 -1.04
CA GLY A 94 13.61 -12.91 -1.80
C GLY A 94 13.22 -11.64 -1.04
N GLY A 95 13.23 -11.68 0.31
CA GLY A 95 12.94 -10.53 1.16
C GLY A 95 11.45 -10.17 1.23
N VAL A 96 10.57 -11.18 1.22
CA VAL A 96 9.11 -10.94 1.17
C VAL A 96 8.60 -10.14 2.36
N HIS A 97 9.11 -10.40 3.59
CA HIS A 97 8.73 -9.66 4.79
C HIS A 97 9.39 -8.28 4.88
N ILE A 98 10.52 -8.08 4.22
CA ILE A 98 11.23 -6.79 4.19
C ILE A 98 10.57 -5.84 3.19
N ASN A 99 10.39 -6.31 1.95
CA ASN A 99 9.92 -5.50 0.83
C ASN A 99 8.39 -5.28 0.85
N SER A 100 7.63 -6.05 1.64
CA SER A 100 6.18 -5.85 1.82
C SER A 100 5.83 -4.48 2.42
N GLY A 101 6.77 -3.82 3.08
CA GLY A 101 6.60 -2.45 3.59
C GLY A 101 6.34 -1.42 2.48
N ILE A 102 6.84 -1.65 1.25
CA ILE A 102 6.63 -0.74 0.11
C ILE A 102 5.14 -0.65 -0.29
N PRO A 103 4.46 -1.76 -0.65
CA PRO A 103 3.04 -1.73 -0.95
C PRO A 103 2.17 -1.44 0.29
N ASN A 104 2.59 -1.79 1.52
CA ASN A 104 1.92 -1.37 2.75
C ASN A 104 1.86 0.15 2.86
N ARG A 105 3.01 0.81 2.69
CA ARG A 105 3.09 2.29 2.75
C ARG A 105 2.24 2.93 1.65
N ALA A 106 2.25 2.40 0.44
CA ALA A 106 1.42 2.89 -0.66
C ALA A 106 -0.08 2.83 -0.31
N PHE A 107 -0.55 1.73 0.29
CA PHE A 107 -1.92 1.63 0.77
C PHE A 107 -2.27 2.70 1.81
N VAL A 108 -1.40 2.88 2.81
CA VAL A 108 -1.60 3.89 3.87
C VAL A 108 -1.69 5.29 3.29
N LEU A 109 -0.75 5.66 2.41
CA LEU A 109 -0.74 6.98 1.76
C LEU A 109 -2.03 7.21 0.96
N ALA A 110 -2.45 6.23 0.17
CA ALA A 110 -3.69 6.30 -0.59
C ALA A 110 -4.91 6.43 0.33
N ALA A 111 -5.01 5.60 1.37
CA ALA A 111 -6.14 5.62 2.30
C ALA A 111 -6.25 6.95 3.07
N LEU A 112 -5.11 7.53 3.48
CA LEU A 112 -5.07 8.83 4.16
C LEU A 112 -5.48 9.98 3.23
N ASP A 113 -5.02 9.99 1.98
CA ASP A 113 -5.34 11.04 1.02
C ASP A 113 -6.79 10.94 0.51
N ILE A 114 -7.31 9.73 0.30
CA ILE A 114 -8.70 9.49 -0.04
C ILE A 114 -9.62 9.92 1.12
N GLY A 115 -9.21 9.63 2.36
CA GLY A 115 -9.97 9.96 3.57
C GLY A 115 -11.10 8.98 3.86
N GLY A 116 -11.77 9.20 5.00
CA GLY A 116 -12.84 8.32 5.48
C GLY A 116 -12.34 6.98 5.99
N ALA A 117 -13.12 5.94 5.85
CA ALA A 117 -12.77 4.59 6.27
C ALA A 117 -11.92 3.89 5.21
N SER A 118 -10.79 3.31 5.63
CA SER A 118 -9.85 2.67 4.68
C SER A 118 -10.46 1.49 3.91
N TRP A 119 -11.43 0.79 4.50
CA TRP A 119 -12.11 -0.36 3.87
C TRP A 119 -13.18 0.02 2.83
N GLU A 120 -13.55 1.29 2.74
CA GLU A 120 -14.52 1.77 1.76
C GLU A 120 -13.87 1.94 0.37
N LYS A 121 -13.31 3.09 0.06
CA LYS A 121 -12.76 3.35 -1.27
C LYS A 121 -11.41 2.64 -1.51
N ALA A 122 -10.40 2.89 -0.68
CA ALA A 122 -9.08 2.30 -0.86
C ALA A 122 -9.13 0.76 -0.77
N GLY A 123 -9.81 0.22 0.22
CA GLY A 123 -9.95 -1.22 0.42
C GLY A 123 -10.75 -1.90 -0.70
N GLN A 124 -11.80 -1.25 -1.23
CA GLN A 124 -12.54 -1.76 -2.38
C GLN A 124 -11.65 -1.85 -3.62
N VAL A 125 -10.80 -0.86 -3.87
CA VAL A 125 -9.84 -0.89 -4.98
C VAL A 125 -8.87 -2.06 -4.82
N TRP A 126 -8.28 -2.27 -3.62
CA TRP A 126 -7.38 -3.41 -3.39
C TRP A 126 -8.08 -4.75 -3.60
N TYR A 127 -9.29 -4.90 -3.09
CA TYR A 127 -10.08 -6.12 -3.27
C TYR A 127 -10.41 -6.36 -4.74
N ASP A 128 -10.92 -5.36 -5.44
CA ASP A 128 -11.27 -5.45 -6.85
C ASP A 128 -10.04 -5.77 -7.73
N THR A 129 -8.89 -5.19 -7.41
CA THR A 129 -7.62 -5.49 -8.07
C THR A 129 -7.24 -6.98 -7.96
N LEU A 130 -7.50 -7.60 -6.82
CA LEU A 130 -7.23 -9.03 -6.62
C LEU A 130 -8.21 -9.94 -7.36
N VAL A 131 -9.44 -9.50 -7.57
CA VAL A 131 -10.50 -10.32 -8.17
C VAL A 131 -10.60 -10.10 -9.68
N HIS A 132 -10.41 -8.86 -10.15
CA HIS A 132 -10.67 -8.46 -11.53
C HIS A 132 -9.46 -7.80 -12.22
N GLY A 133 -8.32 -7.64 -11.53
CA GLY A 133 -7.16 -6.92 -12.04
C GLY A 133 -6.31 -7.68 -13.07
N GLU A 134 -6.73 -8.87 -13.51
CA GLU A 134 -6.02 -9.71 -14.50
C GLU A 134 -4.53 -9.92 -14.17
N LEU A 135 -4.22 -9.99 -12.87
CA LEU A 135 -2.86 -10.19 -12.37
C LEU A 135 -2.43 -11.66 -12.51
N SER A 136 -1.18 -11.89 -12.87
CA SER A 136 -0.58 -13.22 -12.83
C SER A 136 -0.04 -13.57 -11.43
N ALA A 137 0.21 -14.85 -11.18
CA ALA A 137 0.91 -15.30 -9.97
C ALA A 137 2.31 -14.67 -9.79
N GLN A 138 2.90 -14.15 -10.85
CA GLN A 138 4.20 -13.47 -10.87
C GLN A 138 4.07 -11.94 -10.92
N ALA A 139 2.97 -11.39 -10.42
CA ALA A 139 2.73 -9.95 -10.46
C ALA A 139 3.83 -9.18 -9.73
N SER A 140 4.40 -8.19 -10.42
CA SER A 140 5.33 -7.24 -9.83
C SER A 140 4.59 -6.13 -9.06
N PHE A 141 5.28 -5.39 -8.22
CA PHE A 141 4.73 -4.18 -7.60
C PHE A 141 4.19 -3.19 -8.64
N GLY A 142 4.92 -3.00 -9.75
CA GLY A 142 4.51 -2.11 -10.82
C GLY A 142 3.25 -2.57 -11.57
N SER A 143 3.07 -3.89 -11.78
CA SER A 143 1.85 -4.42 -12.40
C SER A 143 0.66 -4.29 -11.44
N PHE A 144 0.86 -4.57 -10.16
CA PHE A 144 -0.16 -4.38 -9.13
C PHE A 144 -0.58 -2.91 -8.99
N ALA A 145 0.40 -1.98 -8.96
CA ALA A 145 0.13 -0.54 -8.90
C ALA A 145 -0.76 -0.09 -10.09
N ARG A 146 -0.43 -0.46 -11.32
CA ARG A 146 -1.27 -0.14 -12.49
C ARG A 146 -2.67 -0.73 -12.38
N ALA A 147 -2.79 -1.99 -11.99
CA ALA A 147 -4.07 -2.64 -11.81
C ALA A 147 -4.96 -1.94 -10.76
N THR A 148 -4.36 -1.33 -9.70
CA THR A 148 -5.13 -0.52 -8.74
C THR A 148 -5.71 0.75 -9.38
N LEU A 149 -5.01 1.39 -10.33
CA LEU A 149 -5.53 2.56 -11.04
C LEU A 149 -6.69 2.19 -11.97
N ASP A 150 -6.57 1.05 -12.66
CA ASP A 150 -7.65 0.51 -13.53
C ASP A 150 -8.88 0.14 -12.70
N SER A 151 -8.67 -0.50 -11.53
CA SER A 151 -9.74 -0.82 -10.58
C SER A 151 -10.43 0.42 -10.04
N ALA A 152 -9.66 1.47 -9.69
CA ALA A 152 -10.22 2.73 -9.22
C ALA A 152 -11.09 3.40 -10.30
N SER A 153 -10.62 3.43 -11.55
CA SER A 153 -11.36 3.99 -12.67
C SER A 153 -12.66 3.21 -12.97
N ARG A 154 -12.65 1.89 -12.77
CA ARG A 154 -13.82 1.02 -12.95
C ARG A 154 -14.84 1.19 -11.83
N LEU A 155 -14.38 1.26 -10.57
CA LEU A 155 -15.25 1.37 -9.40
C LEU A 155 -15.81 2.77 -9.18
N PHE A 156 -15.05 3.79 -9.56
CA PHE A 156 -15.38 5.21 -9.31
C PHE A 156 -15.27 6.03 -10.60
N PRO A 157 -16.03 5.71 -11.67
CA PRO A 157 -15.93 6.39 -12.97
C PRO A 157 -16.24 7.89 -12.90
N ASP A 158 -17.06 8.29 -11.94
CA ASP A 158 -17.47 9.69 -11.71
C ASP A 158 -16.54 10.46 -10.73
N ASP A 159 -15.52 9.78 -10.16
CA ASP A 159 -14.58 10.37 -9.20
C ASP A 159 -13.13 10.03 -9.58
N ALA A 160 -12.62 10.70 -10.61
CA ALA A 160 -11.23 10.52 -11.07
C ALA A 160 -10.18 10.86 -10.01
N SER A 161 -10.56 11.58 -8.94
CA SER A 161 -9.63 11.93 -7.86
C SER A 161 -9.11 10.69 -7.12
N ILE A 162 -9.88 9.61 -7.09
CA ILE A 162 -9.46 8.36 -6.44
C ILE A 162 -8.24 7.77 -7.16
N ALA A 163 -8.30 7.63 -8.49
CA ALA A 163 -7.17 7.13 -9.27
C ALA A 163 -5.95 8.07 -9.18
N GLN A 164 -6.15 9.39 -9.15
CA GLN A 164 -5.07 10.37 -9.00
C GLN A 164 -4.36 10.22 -7.63
N LYS A 165 -5.10 10.06 -6.53
CA LYS A 165 -4.55 9.86 -5.19
C LYS A 165 -3.81 8.53 -5.06
N LEU A 166 -4.33 7.47 -5.66
CA LEU A 166 -3.63 6.19 -5.77
C LEU A 166 -2.31 6.32 -6.54
N ASN A 167 -2.35 7.00 -7.70
CA ASN A 167 -1.14 7.25 -8.48
C ASN A 167 -0.11 8.04 -7.65
N ALA A 168 -0.51 9.08 -6.94
CA ALA A 168 0.38 9.85 -6.08
C ALA A 168 1.04 8.98 -4.99
N ALA A 169 0.27 8.09 -4.36
CA ALA A 169 0.80 7.14 -3.38
C ALA A 169 1.85 6.19 -3.99
N TRP A 170 1.59 5.67 -5.19
CA TRP A 170 2.55 4.80 -5.89
C TRP A 170 3.78 5.55 -6.40
N VAL A 171 3.65 6.82 -6.77
CA VAL A 171 4.78 7.71 -7.10
C VAL A 171 5.65 7.94 -5.86
N GLU A 172 5.04 8.22 -4.71
CA GLU A 172 5.76 8.48 -3.45
C GLU A 172 6.62 7.30 -3.01
N VAL A 173 6.17 6.06 -3.24
CA VAL A 173 6.98 4.86 -2.95
C VAL A 173 7.90 4.46 -4.10
N GLY A 174 7.97 5.24 -5.19
CA GLY A 174 8.94 5.07 -6.28
C GLY A 174 8.53 4.03 -7.34
N LEU A 175 7.24 3.73 -7.50
CA LEU A 175 6.76 2.68 -8.43
C LEU A 175 6.17 3.22 -9.73
N LEU A 176 5.57 4.38 -9.71
CA LEU A 176 5.01 5.04 -10.88
C LEU A 176 5.67 6.41 -11.11
N GLN A 177 5.40 7.02 -12.24
CA GLN A 177 5.83 8.39 -12.53
C GLN A 177 4.69 9.37 -12.24
N ALA A 178 5.05 10.57 -11.80
CA ALA A 178 4.09 11.65 -11.67
C ALA A 178 3.41 11.91 -13.02
N GLN A 179 2.08 11.95 -13.04
CA GLN A 179 1.38 12.37 -14.25
C GLN A 179 1.70 13.85 -14.51
N PRO A 180 1.93 14.25 -15.77
CA PRO A 180 2.05 15.67 -16.10
C PRO A 180 0.79 16.39 -15.62
N ALA A 181 0.97 17.54 -14.96
CA ALA A 181 -0.15 18.41 -14.63
C ALA A 181 -0.92 18.73 -15.93
N ASP A 182 -2.22 18.50 -15.94
CA ASP A 182 -3.06 18.82 -17.08
C ASP A 182 -3.10 20.35 -17.24
N LEU A 183 -2.28 20.87 -18.18
CA LEU A 183 -2.20 22.29 -18.50
C LEU A 183 -3.37 22.78 -19.38
N SER A 184 -4.45 21.99 -19.51
CA SER A 184 -5.60 22.32 -20.37
C SER A 184 -6.58 23.35 -19.78
N GLY A 185 -6.18 24.15 -18.78
CA GLY A 185 -7.00 25.17 -18.10
C GLY A 185 -6.72 26.64 -18.50
N GLY A 186 -5.97 26.89 -19.57
CA GLY A 186 -5.69 28.25 -20.05
C GLY A 186 -6.41 28.58 -21.36
N GLN A 187 -7.67 29.00 -21.34
CA GLN A 187 -8.24 29.69 -22.48
C GLN A 187 -7.58 31.07 -22.64
N PRO A 188 -7.15 31.46 -23.85
CA PRO A 188 -6.68 32.83 -24.08
C PRO A 188 -7.88 33.77 -23.98
N VAL A 189 -7.76 34.76 -23.11
CA VAL A 189 -8.69 35.92 -23.09
C VAL A 189 -8.48 36.67 -24.39
N GLU A 190 -9.45 36.59 -25.33
CA GLU A 190 -9.49 37.48 -26.49
C GLU A 190 -9.61 38.90 -26.02
N ALA A 191 -8.60 39.68 -26.29
CA ALA A 191 -8.65 41.13 -26.15
C ALA A 191 -9.50 41.71 -27.30
N SER A 192 -10.72 42.13 -26.96
CA SER A 192 -11.55 42.94 -27.88
C SER A 192 -10.99 44.35 -27.98
N SER A 193 -10.65 44.72 -29.18
CA SER A 193 -10.30 46.08 -29.59
C SER A 193 -11.55 46.96 -29.73
#